data_498e5b03662c629b61767e2e0631edcf
#
_entry.id   498e5b03662c629b61767e2e0631edcf
#
_cell.length_a   1.000
_cell.length_b   1.000
_cell.length_c   1.000
_cell.angle_alpha   90.00
_cell.angle_beta   90.00
_cell.angle_gamma   90.00
#
_symmetry.space_group_name_H-M   'P 1'
#
loop_
_entity.id
_entity.type
_entity.pdbx_description
1 polymer ?
#
loop_
_entity_poly.entity_id
_entity_poly.type
_entity_poly.pdbx_seq_one_letter_code
_entity_poly.pdbx_strand_id
1 'polypeptide(L)'
;MHRGIVLAIMALPLFLYQGNAQTETPKGWHLLDYAQDSFYGISLNKAYTFLKSRNKTPKPVIVAVLDSGIDTTHEDLKAVLWRNPKEIPGNGIDDDGNGYVDDVYGWNFLGGKDGRDVSKAPDERSRIYHRFKGTFAEKTFDTTTLSGLNMERYHTWKKAADELNFSDEEQSELLLLEITTRALKRHDIVLRKEMGCEEYTPEKLEKFIPGSKMAREAKFNYLTCIKMMRVDSDEKNTNLISDLEKEIAKMKNSFESKDKPPVDYRQMIVKDDYYNLADRFYGNNDVMGPIADAEHGTHVSGLIGAQRNNGIGVDGVADDVKIMMLRVVPDGDEYDKDIALAIRYAVDNGAKVINMSFGKYFSPEKNWVDSAIKYAEAHDVLIVHASGNENTNVDVKENFPNPWLKQWNSTATNFINVGASSDPKISGSVSAEFSNYGKQNVDVFAPGERIYSTFPGGQYRTLNGTSMAAPIVSGLAALIRSYYPDLTAVQVKKIIEESSAKPDTTQPCIKPGSKDEAIRFNLLSKTGGIINAFNAVMDADTVKAIMVTKEPVKVNPPAKQSSSVTSKNKL
;
A
#
# COMPACT_ATOMS: atom_id res chain seq x y z
N MET A 1 53.20 17.69 -3.15
CA MET A 1 52.73 17.46 -1.77
C MET A 1 51.57 16.47 -1.83
N HIS A 2 51.88 15.21 -1.52
CA HIS A 2 50.91 14.13 -1.50
C HIS A 2 50.10 14.19 -0.21
N ARG A 3 48.79 14.25 -0.28
CA ARG A 3 47.92 13.94 0.85
C ARG A 3 47.21 12.60 0.59
N GLY A 4 47.67 11.57 1.29
CA GLY A 4 47.08 10.27 1.29
C GLY A 4 45.75 10.25 2.04
N ILE A 5 44.77 9.59 1.45
CA ILE A 5 43.51 9.25 2.09
C ILE A 5 43.79 8.05 3.02
N VAL A 6 43.69 8.30 4.32
CA VAL A 6 43.78 7.24 5.35
C VAL A 6 42.43 6.50 5.37
N LEU A 7 42.43 5.27 4.87
CA LEU A 7 41.34 4.31 5.11
C LEU A 7 41.41 3.88 6.58
N ALA A 8 40.48 4.35 7.39
CA ALA A 8 40.28 3.81 8.74
C ALA A 8 39.61 2.43 8.64
N ILE A 9 40.40 1.38 8.67
CA ILE A 9 39.91 0.02 8.90
C ILE A 9 39.57 -0.06 10.39
N MET A 10 38.32 0.10 10.76
CA MET A 10 37.85 -0.29 12.09
C MET A 10 37.84 -1.81 12.19
N ALA A 11 38.75 -2.36 12.96
CA ALA A 11 38.71 -3.76 13.40
C ALA A 11 37.50 -3.92 14.33
N LEU A 12 36.43 -4.53 13.84
CA LEU A 12 35.35 -5.01 14.70
C LEU A 12 35.84 -6.29 15.43
N PRO A 13 35.59 -6.39 16.74
CA PRO A 13 35.83 -7.64 17.45
C PRO A 13 34.90 -8.71 16.91
N LEU A 14 35.48 -9.88 16.57
CA LEU A 14 34.73 -11.09 16.28
C LEU A 14 33.98 -11.53 17.56
N PHE A 15 32.76 -11.06 17.72
CA PHE A 15 31.81 -11.78 18.56
C PHE A 15 31.34 -13.00 17.75
N LEU A 16 31.74 -14.17 18.24
CA LEU A 16 31.15 -15.44 17.84
C LEU A 16 29.65 -15.40 18.21
N TYR A 17 28.84 -14.85 17.34
CA TYR A 17 27.42 -15.12 17.36
C TYR A 17 27.25 -16.58 16.99
N GLN A 18 26.86 -17.40 17.96
CA GLN A 18 26.30 -18.71 17.68
C GLN A 18 25.05 -18.44 16.80
N GLY A 19 25.23 -18.66 15.50
CA GLY A 19 24.14 -18.58 14.56
C GLY A 19 23.13 -19.67 14.92
N ASN A 20 22.05 -19.29 15.60
CA ASN A 20 20.81 -20.04 15.47
C ASN A 20 20.50 -20.02 13.97
N ALA A 21 20.44 -21.20 13.36
CA ALA A 21 19.95 -21.34 12.00
C ALA A 21 18.62 -20.59 11.95
N GLN A 22 18.57 -19.51 11.17
CA GLN A 22 17.36 -18.74 11.00
C GLN A 22 16.36 -19.70 10.35
N THR A 23 15.41 -20.18 11.13
CA THR A 23 14.35 -21.06 10.62
C THR A 23 13.59 -20.28 9.56
N GLU A 24 13.42 -20.88 8.39
CA GLU A 24 12.65 -20.26 7.29
C GLU A 24 11.30 -19.77 7.83
N THR A 25 10.95 -18.51 7.52
CA THR A 25 9.68 -17.94 7.95
C THR A 25 8.54 -18.76 7.36
N PRO A 26 7.63 -19.32 8.16
CA PRO A 26 6.54 -20.12 7.63
C PRO A 26 5.67 -19.32 6.68
N LYS A 27 5.40 -19.85 5.48
CA LYS A 27 4.40 -19.28 4.58
C LYS A 27 3.06 -19.23 5.33
N GLY A 28 2.40 -18.06 5.33
CA GLY A 28 1.17 -17.87 6.10
C GLY A 28 1.35 -17.62 7.61
N TRP A 29 2.57 -17.30 8.09
CA TRP A 29 2.81 -16.99 9.50
C TRP A 29 1.85 -15.93 10.08
N HIS A 30 1.43 -14.98 9.25
CA HIS A 30 0.50 -13.92 9.61
C HIS A 30 -0.88 -14.44 10.08
N LEU A 31 -1.25 -15.67 9.74
CA LEU A 31 -2.51 -16.30 10.15
C LEU A 31 -2.41 -17.09 11.47
N LEU A 32 -1.18 -17.35 11.93
CA LEU A 32 -0.87 -18.20 13.08
C LEU A 32 -1.31 -17.56 14.41
N ASP A 33 -1.22 -18.36 15.48
CA ASP A 33 -1.57 -17.94 16.84
C ASP A 33 -0.33 -17.93 17.75
N TYR A 34 -0.14 -16.85 18.52
CA TYR A 34 1.05 -16.74 19.37
C TYR A 34 1.17 -17.85 20.41
N ALA A 35 0.08 -18.20 21.09
CA ALA A 35 0.11 -19.19 22.16
C ALA A 35 0.32 -20.64 21.64
N GLN A 36 -0.13 -20.93 20.41
CA GLN A 36 -0.02 -22.25 19.81
C GLN A 36 1.24 -22.39 18.95
N ASP A 37 1.54 -21.36 18.16
CA ASP A 37 2.54 -21.43 17.09
C ASP A 37 3.78 -20.59 17.42
N SER A 38 3.70 -19.75 18.46
CA SER A 38 4.74 -18.81 18.87
C SER A 38 5.10 -17.78 17.80
N PHE A 39 4.13 -17.35 16.98
CA PHE A 39 4.21 -16.25 16.03
C PHE A 39 3.11 -15.22 16.32
N TYR A 40 3.44 -13.93 16.21
CA TYR A 40 2.50 -12.82 16.39
C TYR A 40 1.60 -12.62 15.16
N GLY A 41 0.94 -13.70 14.70
CA GLY A 41 -0.09 -13.66 13.70
C GLY A 41 -1.47 -13.30 14.28
N ILE A 42 -2.50 -13.39 13.45
CA ILE A 42 -3.86 -12.91 13.79
C ILE A 42 -4.78 -13.98 14.42
N SER A 43 -4.30 -15.18 14.74
CA SER A 43 -5.09 -16.28 15.33
C SER A 43 -6.30 -16.72 14.50
N LEU A 44 -6.15 -16.75 13.16
CA LEU A 44 -7.28 -16.93 12.23
C LEU A 44 -7.96 -18.28 12.36
N ASN A 45 -7.22 -19.37 12.52
CA ASN A 45 -7.80 -20.72 12.64
C ASN A 45 -8.65 -20.89 13.90
N LYS A 46 -8.29 -20.20 15.00
CA LYS A 46 -9.13 -20.15 16.21
C LYS A 46 -10.45 -19.41 15.94
N ALA A 47 -10.40 -18.32 15.16
CA ALA A 47 -11.60 -17.58 14.78
C ALA A 47 -12.59 -18.47 14.00
N TYR A 48 -12.13 -19.16 12.97
CA TYR A 48 -12.99 -20.10 12.21
C TYR A 48 -13.51 -21.24 13.06
N THR A 49 -12.69 -21.80 13.94
CA THR A 49 -13.15 -22.84 14.89
C THR A 49 -14.27 -22.33 15.79
N PHE A 50 -14.14 -21.10 16.30
CA PHE A 50 -15.18 -20.46 17.10
C PHE A 50 -16.47 -20.25 16.30
N LEU A 51 -16.39 -19.63 15.11
CA LEU A 51 -17.55 -19.40 14.23
C LEU A 51 -18.29 -20.70 13.91
N LYS A 52 -17.56 -21.78 13.62
CA LYS A 52 -18.13 -23.11 13.42
C LYS A 52 -18.83 -23.63 14.68
N SER A 53 -18.26 -23.44 15.86
CA SER A 53 -18.88 -23.86 17.14
C SER A 53 -20.17 -23.12 17.44
N ARG A 54 -20.33 -21.90 16.90
CA ARG A 54 -21.54 -21.07 17.00
C ARG A 54 -22.57 -21.36 15.91
N ASN A 55 -22.30 -22.32 14.99
CA ASN A 55 -23.14 -22.62 13.82
C ASN A 55 -23.42 -21.38 12.95
N LYS A 56 -22.47 -20.45 12.87
CA LYS A 56 -22.58 -19.26 12.02
C LYS A 56 -22.37 -19.64 10.57
N THR A 57 -23.19 -19.06 9.69
CA THR A 57 -23.09 -19.21 8.24
C THR A 57 -22.71 -17.86 7.64
N PRO A 58 -21.67 -17.78 6.81
CA PRO A 58 -21.25 -16.53 6.19
C PRO A 58 -22.25 -16.06 5.13
N LYS A 59 -22.22 -14.75 4.84
CA LYS A 59 -22.86 -14.13 3.69
C LYS A 59 -21.79 -13.43 2.87
N PRO A 60 -21.83 -13.49 1.52
CA PRO A 60 -20.84 -12.83 0.69
C PRO A 60 -20.71 -11.35 1.00
N VAL A 61 -19.46 -10.88 1.17
CA VAL A 61 -19.15 -9.47 1.39
C VAL A 61 -18.29 -8.95 0.25
N ILE A 62 -18.68 -7.80 -0.32
CA ILE A 62 -17.88 -7.15 -1.36
C ILE A 62 -16.81 -6.31 -0.67
N VAL A 63 -15.55 -6.58 -1.02
CA VAL A 63 -14.38 -5.76 -0.65
C VAL A 63 -13.85 -5.09 -1.91
N ALA A 64 -13.89 -3.77 -1.95
CA ALA A 64 -13.25 -3.03 -3.02
C ALA A 64 -11.75 -2.84 -2.70
N VAL A 65 -10.91 -3.18 -3.66
CA VAL A 65 -9.46 -3.01 -3.61
C VAL A 65 -9.11 -1.87 -4.56
N LEU A 66 -8.76 -0.72 -4.00
CA LEU A 66 -8.23 0.42 -4.75
C LEU A 66 -6.72 0.21 -4.85
N ASP A 67 -6.23 -0.16 -6.03
CA ASP A 67 -4.84 -0.59 -6.19
C ASP A 67 -4.35 -0.47 -7.64
N SER A 68 -3.24 -1.12 -7.96
CA SER A 68 -2.57 -1.05 -9.27
C SER A 68 -3.17 -1.98 -10.34
N GLY A 69 -4.03 -2.93 -9.96
CA GLY A 69 -4.65 -3.94 -10.82
C GLY A 69 -4.67 -5.33 -10.19
N ILE A 70 -5.33 -6.28 -10.85
CA ILE A 70 -5.43 -7.67 -10.37
C ILE A 70 -5.33 -8.65 -11.53
N ASP A 71 -4.59 -9.75 -11.37
CA ASP A 71 -4.63 -10.86 -12.31
C ASP A 71 -5.96 -11.63 -12.17
N THR A 72 -6.91 -11.32 -13.06
CA THR A 72 -8.24 -11.93 -13.06
C THR A 72 -8.24 -13.41 -13.44
N THR A 73 -7.11 -13.93 -13.93
CA THR A 73 -6.95 -15.34 -14.34
C THR A 73 -6.29 -16.19 -13.27
N HIS A 74 -5.77 -15.57 -12.19
CA HIS A 74 -5.04 -16.27 -11.14
C HIS A 74 -5.91 -17.34 -10.48
N GLU A 75 -5.39 -18.58 -10.41
CA GLU A 75 -6.14 -19.76 -9.97
C GLU A 75 -6.75 -19.64 -8.57
N ASP A 76 -6.06 -18.93 -7.69
CA ASP A 76 -6.45 -18.72 -6.29
C ASP A 76 -7.39 -17.52 -6.09
N LEU A 77 -7.59 -16.69 -7.12
CA LEU A 77 -8.40 -15.46 -7.05
C LEU A 77 -9.67 -15.51 -7.91
N LYS A 78 -9.65 -16.19 -9.05
CA LYS A 78 -10.75 -16.15 -10.03
C LYS A 78 -12.14 -16.49 -9.46
N ALA A 79 -12.21 -17.32 -8.41
CA ALA A 79 -13.47 -17.71 -7.78
C ALA A 79 -14.02 -16.65 -6.81
N VAL A 80 -13.15 -15.78 -6.32
CA VAL A 80 -13.48 -14.74 -5.34
C VAL A 80 -13.61 -13.34 -5.96
N LEU A 81 -13.42 -13.22 -7.28
CA LEU A 81 -13.65 -11.95 -7.95
C LEU A 81 -15.13 -11.55 -7.85
N TRP A 82 -15.35 -10.28 -7.57
CA TRP A 82 -16.66 -9.67 -7.74
C TRP A 82 -17.03 -9.64 -9.23
N ARG A 83 -18.29 -9.90 -9.52
CA ARG A 83 -18.85 -9.71 -10.85
C ARG A 83 -20.05 -8.81 -10.75
N ASN A 84 -20.09 -7.75 -11.54
CA ASN A 84 -21.28 -6.92 -11.64
C ASN A 84 -22.44 -7.79 -12.14
N PRO A 85 -23.47 -8.04 -11.32
CA PRO A 85 -24.54 -8.96 -11.69
C PRO A 85 -25.48 -8.40 -12.76
N LYS A 86 -25.32 -7.12 -13.12
CA LYS A 86 -26.15 -6.43 -14.07
C LYS A 86 -25.48 -6.28 -15.44
N GLU A 87 -24.18 -6.53 -15.54
CA GLU A 87 -23.43 -6.45 -16.78
C GLU A 87 -23.39 -7.77 -17.54
N ILE A 88 -23.52 -7.69 -18.86
CA ILE A 88 -23.33 -8.80 -19.80
C ILE A 88 -21.90 -8.71 -20.36
N PRO A 89 -20.97 -9.55 -19.93
CA PRO A 89 -19.55 -9.37 -20.24
C PRO A 89 -19.24 -9.30 -21.73
N GLY A 90 -18.52 -8.26 -22.16
CA GLY A 90 -17.94 -8.12 -23.50
C GLY A 90 -18.95 -7.75 -24.58
N ASN A 91 -20.12 -7.20 -24.25
CA ASN A 91 -21.09 -6.76 -25.22
C ASN A 91 -20.87 -5.27 -25.68
N GLY A 92 -19.98 -4.52 -25.00
CA GLY A 92 -19.68 -3.11 -25.30
C GLY A 92 -20.79 -2.14 -24.90
N ILE A 93 -21.71 -2.56 -24.01
CA ILE A 93 -22.84 -1.77 -23.54
C ILE A 93 -22.73 -1.61 -22.01
N ASP A 94 -23.11 -0.46 -21.51
CA ASP A 94 -23.35 -0.22 -20.09
C ASP A 94 -24.78 -0.68 -19.79
N ASP A 95 -24.91 -1.96 -19.37
CA ASP A 95 -26.22 -2.62 -19.21
C ASP A 95 -26.98 -2.12 -17.99
N ASP A 96 -26.31 -1.61 -16.97
CA ASP A 96 -26.95 -1.09 -15.76
C ASP A 96 -27.10 0.44 -15.74
N GLY A 97 -26.58 1.14 -16.74
CA GLY A 97 -26.71 2.56 -16.91
C GLY A 97 -25.95 3.39 -15.87
N ASN A 98 -24.89 2.81 -15.28
CA ASN A 98 -24.09 3.47 -14.25
C ASN A 98 -23.02 4.42 -14.82
N GLY A 99 -22.79 4.37 -16.14
CA GLY A 99 -21.80 5.18 -16.88
C GLY A 99 -20.47 4.46 -17.13
N TYR A 100 -20.33 3.19 -16.79
CA TYR A 100 -19.13 2.37 -16.91
C TYR A 100 -19.41 1.12 -17.75
N VAL A 101 -18.95 1.11 -18.99
CA VAL A 101 -19.23 0.06 -19.98
C VAL A 101 -18.50 -1.23 -19.65
N ASP A 102 -19.21 -2.36 -19.59
CA ASP A 102 -18.64 -3.70 -19.28
C ASP A 102 -17.81 -3.73 -17.98
N ASP A 103 -18.22 -3.07 -16.91
CA ASP A 103 -17.50 -3.00 -15.63
C ASP A 103 -17.62 -4.30 -14.79
N VAL A 104 -17.32 -5.43 -15.44
CA VAL A 104 -17.59 -6.80 -14.93
C VAL A 104 -16.89 -7.11 -13.61
N TYR A 105 -15.64 -6.65 -13.43
CA TYR A 105 -14.82 -6.93 -12.22
C TYR A 105 -14.49 -5.68 -11.41
N GLY A 106 -14.98 -4.52 -11.84
CA GLY A 106 -14.66 -3.21 -11.33
C GLY A 106 -14.29 -2.26 -12.45
N TRP A 107 -13.43 -1.27 -12.18
CA TRP A 107 -13.10 -0.23 -13.14
C TRP A 107 -11.64 0.21 -13.10
N ASN A 108 -11.10 0.59 -14.24
CA ASN A 108 -9.76 1.12 -14.42
C ASN A 108 -9.80 2.64 -14.68
N PHE A 109 -9.56 3.44 -13.65
CA PHE A 109 -9.50 4.91 -13.74
C PHE A 109 -8.21 5.42 -14.39
N LEU A 110 -7.21 4.54 -14.59
CA LEU A 110 -5.96 4.85 -15.27
C LEU A 110 -5.99 4.49 -16.77
N GLY A 111 -7.10 3.90 -17.22
CA GLY A 111 -7.27 3.45 -18.59
C GLY A 111 -7.67 4.57 -19.54
N GLY A 112 -7.20 4.48 -20.77
CA GLY A 112 -7.71 5.26 -21.91
C GLY A 112 -8.80 4.52 -22.66
N LYS A 113 -9.70 5.24 -23.32
CA LYS A 113 -10.73 4.66 -24.20
C LYS A 113 -10.13 3.91 -25.42
N ASP A 114 -8.85 4.14 -25.68
CA ASP A 114 -8.08 3.47 -26.76
C ASP A 114 -7.37 2.20 -26.29
N GLY A 115 -7.61 1.76 -25.06
CA GLY A 115 -7.03 0.55 -24.48
C GLY A 115 -5.61 0.71 -23.93
N ARG A 116 -5.05 1.92 -23.93
CA ARG A 116 -3.78 2.19 -23.24
C ARG A 116 -4.00 2.46 -21.78
N ASP A 117 -2.93 2.27 -20.98
CA ASP A 117 -2.94 2.47 -19.53
C ASP A 117 -1.89 3.46 -19.07
N VAL A 118 -2.22 4.22 -18.04
CA VAL A 118 -1.26 5.01 -17.28
C VAL A 118 -0.55 4.09 -16.30
N SER A 119 0.61 3.57 -16.71
CA SER A 119 1.46 2.76 -15.82
C SER A 119 2.34 3.60 -14.91
N LYS A 120 2.63 4.86 -15.29
CA LYS A 120 3.51 5.76 -14.54
C LYS A 120 2.86 7.09 -14.29
N ALA A 121 3.08 7.65 -13.09
CA ALA A 121 2.72 9.01 -12.77
C ALA A 121 3.90 9.73 -12.09
N PRO A 122 4.04 11.04 -12.29
CA PRO A 122 4.97 11.85 -11.51
C PRO A 122 4.54 11.89 -10.04
N ASP A 123 5.50 12.15 -9.14
CA ASP A 123 5.15 12.45 -7.76
C ASP A 123 4.29 13.74 -7.65
N GLU A 124 3.43 13.80 -6.65
CA GLU A 124 2.49 14.92 -6.46
C GLU A 124 3.23 16.24 -6.17
N ARG A 125 4.40 16.20 -5.50
CA ARG A 125 5.23 17.39 -5.26
C ARG A 125 5.59 18.07 -6.57
N SER A 126 6.07 17.27 -7.53
CA SER A 126 6.43 17.74 -8.86
C SER A 126 5.24 18.33 -9.60
N ARG A 127 4.09 17.63 -9.57
CA ARG A 127 2.83 18.11 -10.19
C ARG A 127 2.41 19.47 -9.60
N ILE A 128 2.42 19.60 -8.26
CA ILE A 128 2.07 20.84 -7.56
C ILE A 128 3.07 21.95 -7.86
N TYR A 129 4.36 21.65 -7.80
CA TYR A 129 5.41 22.63 -8.04
C TYR A 129 5.27 23.26 -9.42
N HIS A 130 5.20 22.45 -10.46
CA HIS A 130 5.11 22.96 -11.84
C HIS A 130 3.76 23.60 -12.15
N ARG A 131 2.67 23.12 -11.56
CA ARG A 131 1.34 23.74 -11.70
C ARG A 131 1.31 25.19 -11.23
N PHE A 132 1.96 25.49 -10.13
CA PHE A 132 1.90 26.80 -9.48
C PHE A 132 3.19 27.63 -9.57
N LYS A 133 4.26 27.09 -10.15
CA LYS A 133 5.55 27.77 -10.31
C LYS A 133 5.40 29.16 -10.98
N GLY A 134 4.64 29.23 -12.08
CA GLY A 134 4.40 30.50 -12.78
C GLY A 134 3.60 31.52 -11.97
N THR A 135 2.86 31.07 -10.94
CA THR A 135 2.07 31.98 -10.08
C THR A 135 2.86 32.44 -8.86
N PHE A 136 3.62 31.54 -8.22
CA PHE A 136 4.17 31.78 -6.88
C PHE A 136 5.70 31.91 -6.82
N ALA A 137 6.43 31.54 -7.88
CA ALA A 137 7.89 31.56 -7.86
C ALA A 137 8.52 32.94 -8.17
N GLU A 138 7.74 33.95 -8.51
CA GLU A 138 8.25 35.28 -8.76
C GLU A 138 8.79 35.92 -7.47
N LYS A 139 9.99 36.53 -7.55
CA LYS A 139 10.64 37.16 -6.39
C LYS A 139 9.85 38.33 -5.77
N THR A 140 8.92 38.89 -6.53
CA THR A 140 8.08 40.03 -6.14
C THR A 140 6.68 39.61 -5.70
N PHE A 141 6.44 38.29 -5.56
CA PHE A 141 5.12 37.79 -5.20
C PHE A 141 4.73 38.20 -3.77
N ASP A 142 3.65 38.98 -3.65
CA ASP A 142 3.15 39.46 -2.36
C ASP A 142 2.15 38.49 -1.74
N THR A 143 2.60 37.76 -0.73
CA THR A 143 1.77 36.79 0.00
C THR A 143 0.69 37.44 0.87
N THR A 144 0.81 38.73 1.21
CA THR A 144 -0.15 39.43 2.08
C THR A 144 -1.50 39.64 1.41
N THR A 145 -1.53 39.54 0.08
CA THR A 145 -2.78 39.66 -0.73
C THR A 145 -3.56 38.35 -0.83
N LEU A 146 -2.96 37.24 -0.36
CA LEU A 146 -3.59 35.92 -0.44
C LEU A 146 -4.59 35.70 0.68
N SER A 147 -5.67 35.00 0.38
CA SER A 147 -6.66 34.55 1.36
C SER A 147 -7.30 33.23 0.95
N GLY A 148 -7.88 32.52 1.91
CA GLY A 148 -8.64 31.29 1.66
C GLY A 148 -7.86 30.26 0.84
N LEU A 149 -8.50 29.75 -0.22
CA LEU A 149 -7.95 28.68 -1.06
C LEU A 149 -6.60 29.05 -1.72
N ASN A 150 -6.38 30.33 -2.05
CA ASN A 150 -5.11 30.74 -2.67
C ASN A 150 -3.97 30.71 -1.67
N MET A 151 -4.21 31.02 -0.40
CA MET A 151 -3.23 30.86 0.66
C MET A 151 -2.88 29.37 0.88
N GLU A 152 -3.86 28.50 0.88
CA GLU A 152 -3.64 27.05 0.97
C GLU A 152 -2.80 26.51 -0.20
N ARG A 153 -3.13 26.90 -1.42
CA ARG A 153 -2.36 26.56 -2.62
C ARG A 153 -0.92 27.03 -2.54
N TYR A 154 -0.72 28.25 -2.04
CA TYR A 154 0.62 28.79 -1.82
C TYR A 154 1.42 27.97 -0.81
N HIS A 155 0.82 27.64 0.35
CA HIS A 155 1.49 26.82 1.36
C HIS A 155 1.82 25.41 0.84
N THR A 156 0.90 24.79 0.11
CA THR A 156 1.11 23.48 -0.52
C THR A 156 2.23 23.53 -1.56
N TRP A 157 2.22 24.57 -2.41
CA TRP A 157 3.28 24.80 -3.39
C TRP A 157 4.63 25.06 -2.72
N LYS A 158 4.67 25.89 -1.67
CA LYS A 158 5.89 26.20 -0.95
C LYS A 158 6.48 24.94 -0.31
N LYS A 159 5.66 24.13 0.36
CA LYS A 159 6.08 22.83 0.91
C LYS A 159 6.67 21.94 -0.20
N ALA A 160 5.98 21.82 -1.34
CA ALA A 160 6.48 21.05 -2.47
C ALA A 160 7.81 21.60 -3.02
N ALA A 161 7.94 22.92 -3.15
CA ALA A 161 9.17 23.57 -3.61
C ALA A 161 10.34 23.35 -2.64
N ASP A 162 10.08 23.40 -1.33
CA ASP A 162 11.08 23.16 -0.29
C ASP A 162 11.54 21.69 -0.29
N GLU A 163 10.62 20.72 -0.46
CA GLU A 163 10.91 19.28 -0.52
C GLU A 163 11.52 18.81 -1.85
N LEU A 164 11.52 19.63 -2.90
CA LEU A 164 12.26 19.38 -4.15
C LEU A 164 13.72 19.87 -4.08
N ASN A 165 14.17 20.42 -2.94
CA ASN A 165 15.57 20.71 -2.69
C ASN A 165 16.19 19.51 -1.96
N PHE A 166 16.69 18.56 -2.72
CA PHE A 166 17.31 17.35 -2.17
C PHE A 166 18.60 17.67 -1.42
N SER A 167 18.77 17.00 -0.28
CA SER A 167 19.98 17.11 0.54
C SER A 167 21.19 16.41 -0.10
N ASP A 168 22.38 16.72 0.38
CA ASP A 168 23.60 16.02 -0.01
C ASP A 168 23.58 14.55 0.42
N GLU A 169 22.86 14.22 1.51
CA GLU A 169 22.65 12.86 1.99
C GLU A 169 21.81 12.04 0.99
N GLU A 170 20.67 12.59 0.53
CA GLU A 170 19.81 11.91 -0.45
C GLU A 170 20.53 11.69 -1.79
N GLN A 171 21.34 12.66 -2.23
CA GLN A 171 22.18 12.51 -3.43
C GLN A 171 23.24 11.40 -3.24
N SER A 172 23.83 11.33 -2.05
CA SER A 172 24.82 10.30 -1.71
C SER A 172 24.18 8.91 -1.64
N GLU A 173 22.94 8.82 -1.15
CA GLU A 173 22.17 7.57 -1.12
C GLU A 173 21.88 7.04 -2.53
N LEU A 174 21.42 7.89 -3.45
CA LEU A 174 21.23 7.50 -4.85
C LEU A 174 22.54 7.01 -5.47
N LEU A 175 23.64 7.71 -5.25
CA LEU A 175 24.94 7.31 -5.78
C LEU A 175 25.37 5.94 -5.23
N LEU A 176 25.19 5.71 -3.93
CA LEU A 176 25.49 4.43 -3.29
C LEU A 176 24.66 3.30 -3.85
N LEU A 177 23.35 3.52 -4.03
CA LEU A 177 22.43 2.55 -4.62
C LEU A 177 22.82 2.20 -6.06
N GLU A 178 23.19 3.19 -6.87
CA GLU A 178 23.69 2.96 -8.24
C GLU A 178 24.97 2.13 -8.27
N ILE A 179 25.94 2.44 -7.40
CA ILE A 179 27.21 1.71 -7.31
C ILE A 179 26.97 0.27 -6.90
N THR A 180 26.14 0.06 -5.89
CA THR A 180 25.79 -1.27 -5.36
C THR A 180 25.07 -2.09 -6.43
N THR A 181 24.05 -1.54 -7.09
CA THR A 181 23.30 -2.24 -8.15
C THR A 181 24.21 -2.61 -9.33
N ARG A 182 25.09 -1.70 -9.74
CA ARG A 182 26.08 -1.97 -10.79
C ARG A 182 27.07 -3.08 -10.40
N ALA A 183 27.46 -3.13 -9.14
CA ALA A 183 28.31 -4.20 -8.62
C ALA A 183 27.56 -5.55 -8.60
N LEU A 184 26.33 -5.59 -8.10
CA LEU A 184 25.48 -6.77 -8.10
C LEU A 184 25.30 -7.33 -9.51
N LYS A 185 24.96 -6.49 -10.51
CA LYS A 185 24.81 -6.90 -11.92
C LYS A 185 26.09 -7.51 -12.50
N ARG A 186 27.26 -6.97 -12.18
CA ARG A 186 28.54 -7.55 -12.64
C ARG A 186 28.78 -8.93 -12.03
N HIS A 187 28.52 -9.08 -10.76
CA HIS A 187 28.71 -10.35 -10.06
C HIS A 187 27.67 -11.39 -10.51
N ASP A 188 26.43 -10.97 -10.73
CA ASP A 188 25.35 -11.79 -11.24
C ASP A 188 25.69 -12.45 -12.60
N ILE A 189 26.24 -11.69 -13.54
CA ILE A 189 26.67 -12.22 -14.85
C ILE A 189 27.67 -13.36 -14.67
N VAL A 190 28.66 -13.19 -13.78
CA VAL A 190 29.67 -14.21 -13.50
C VAL A 190 29.03 -15.44 -12.84
N LEU A 191 28.14 -15.23 -11.89
CA LEU A 191 27.48 -16.30 -11.14
C LEU A 191 26.53 -17.11 -12.03
N ARG A 192 25.67 -16.46 -12.83
CA ARG A 192 24.79 -17.16 -13.79
C ARG A 192 25.56 -18.04 -14.74
N LYS A 193 26.66 -17.52 -15.28
CA LYS A 193 27.54 -18.31 -16.19
C LYS A 193 28.15 -19.52 -15.50
N GLU A 194 28.67 -19.37 -14.28
CA GLU A 194 29.33 -20.43 -13.55
C GLU A 194 28.34 -21.47 -13.00
N MET A 195 27.14 -21.02 -12.59
CA MET A 195 26.06 -21.89 -12.11
C MET A 195 25.28 -22.56 -13.24
N GLY A 196 25.38 -22.08 -14.46
CA GLY A 196 24.64 -22.60 -15.62
C GLY A 196 23.13 -22.36 -15.50
N CYS A 197 22.70 -21.30 -14.85
CA CYS A 197 21.30 -20.96 -14.70
C CYS A 197 21.07 -19.43 -14.73
N GLU A 198 19.94 -19.00 -15.26
CA GLU A 198 19.57 -17.58 -15.32
C GLU A 198 19.05 -17.05 -14.00
N GLU A 199 18.36 -17.90 -13.23
CA GLU A 199 17.76 -17.55 -11.95
C GLU A 199 18.32 -18.38 -10.81
N TYR A 200 18.63 -17.71 -9.71
CA TYR A 200 19.01 -18.32 -8.45
C TYR A 200 18.58 -17.44 -7.28
N THR A 201 18.52 -18.05 -6.09
CA THR A 201 18.21 -17.39 -4.83
C THR A 201 19.47 -17.27 -3.95
N PRO A 202 19.51 -16.40 -2.95
CA PRO A 202 20.56 -16.38 -1.92
C PRO A 202 20.83 -17.74 -1.32
N GLU A 203 19.79 -18.52 -0.98
CA GLU A 203 19.91 -19.86 -0.44
C GLU A 203 20.63 -20.82 -1.41
N LYS A 204 20.25 -20.82 -2.69
CA LYS A 204 20.90 -21.63 -3.73
C LYS A 204 22.34 -21.18 -3.93
N LEU A 205 22.61 -19.87 -3.91
CA LEU A 205 23.94 -19.31 -4.05
C LEU A 205 24.85 -19.67 -2.86
N GLU A 206 24.34 -19.67 -1.63
CA GLU A 206 25.10 -20.06 -0.45
C GLU A 206 25.60 -21.51 -0.53
N LYS A 207 24.77 -22.42 -1.03
CA LYS A 207 25.09 -23.84 -1.23
C LYS A 207 26.01 -24.10 -2.43
N PHE A 208 26.08 -23.17 -3.40
CA PHE A 208 26.88 -23.32 -4.60
C PHE A 208 28.39 -23.24 -4.32
N ILE A 209 29.18 -24.15 -4.87
CA ILE A 209 30.66 -24.18 -4.74
C ILE A 209 31.27 -23.72 -6.06
N PRO A 210 31.81 -22.49 -6.15
CA PRO A 210 32.41 -21.99 -7.38
C PRO A 210 33.73 -22.68 -7.73
N GLY A 211 33.94 -23.09 -8.97
CA GLY A 211 35.15 -23.66 -9.49
C GLY A 211 36.26 -22.64 -9.74
N SER A 212 35.91 -21.48 -10.30
CA SER A 212 36.85 -20.41 -10.66
C SER A 212 37.13 -19.43 -9.52
N LYS A 213 38.31 -18.79 -9.53
CA LYS A 213 38.63 -17.70 -8.59
C LYS A 213 37.67 -16.53 -8.73
N MET A 214 37.36 -16.17 -9.99
CA MET A 214 36.46 -15.06 -10.29
C MET A 214 35.04 -15.29 -9.74
N ALA A 215 34.53 -16.51 -9.86
CA ALA A 215 33.22 -16.84 -9.32
C ALA A 215 33.19 -16.91 -7.77
N ARG A 216 34.32 -17.30 -7.15
CA ARG A 216 34.44 -17.21 -5.68
C ARG A 216 34.38 -15.78 -5.17
N GLU A 217 35.10 -14.86 -5.83
CA GLU A 217 35.05 -13.44 -5.51
C GLU A 217 33.66 -12.84 -5.76
N ALA A 218 33.03 -13.19 -6.91
CA ALA A 218 31.69 -12.76 -7.25
C ALA A 218 30.66 -13.25 -6.20
N LYS A 219 30.71 -14.53 -5.81
CA LYS A 219 29.83 -15.08 -4.76
C LYS A 219 29.99 -14.34 -3.42
N PHE A 220 31.23 -14.14 -2.99
CA PHE A 220 31.50 -13.44 -1.74
C PHE A 220 30.94 -12.02 -1.73
N ASN A 221 31.23 -11.25 -2.78
CA ASN A 221 30.77 -9.86 -2.89
C ASN A 221 29.25 -9.77 -3.03
N TYR A 222 28.64 -10.63 -3.85
CA TYR A 222 27.18 -10.67 -4.03
C TYR A 222 26.48 -10.98 -2.72
N LEU A 223 26.88 -12.05 -2.01
CA LEU A 223 26.31 -12.42 -0.72
C LEU A 223 26.53 -11.34 0.35
N THR A 224 27.67 -10.65 0.33
CA THR A 224 27.93 -9.54 1.25
C THR A 224 26.94 -8.40 1.01
N CYS A 225 26.75 -7.99 -0.24
CA CYS A 225 25.80 -6.92 -0.59
C CYS A 225 24.37 -7.28 -0.16
N ILE A 226 23.88 -8.47 -0.53
CA ILE A 226 22.48 -8.85 -0.23
C ILE A 226 22.24 -9.04 1.28
N LYS A 227 23.26 -9.49 2.04
CA LYS A 227 23.16 -9.56 3.51
C LYS A 227 23.10 -8.17 4.15
N MET A 228 23.87 -7.21 3.64
CA MET A 228 23.80 -5.82 4.08
C MET A 228 22.43 -5.20 3.79
N MET A 229 21.83 -5.55 2.65
CA MET A 229 20.50 -5.12 2.21
C MET A 229 19.36 -5.93 2.86
N ARG A 230 19.68 -6.97 3.63
CA ARG A 230 18.71 -7.89 4.26
C ARG A 230 17.75 -8.54 3.26
N VAL A 231 18.26 -8.89 2.09
CA VAL A 231 17.49 -9.58 1.05
C VAL A 231 17.07 -10.96 1.51
N ASP A 232 15.82 -11.32 1.24
CA ASP A 232 15.25 -12.60 1.62
C ASP A 232 15.96 -13.78 0.94
N SER A 233 16.03 -14.93 1.63
CA SER A 233 16.78 -16.11 1.18
C SER A 233 16.17 -16.76 -0.09
N ASP A 234 14.90 -16.53 -0.37
CA ASP A 234 14.13 -17.04 -1.50
C ASP A 234 13.94 -16.00 -2.63
N GLU A 235 14.45 -14.76 -2.46
CA GLU A 235 14.37 -13.72 -3.48
C GLU A 235 15.24 -14.04 -4.70
N LYS A 236 14.67 -13.98 -5.90
CA LYS A 236 15.41 -14.25 -7.13
C LYS A 236 16.35 -13.09 -7.49
N ASN A 237 17.56 -13.42 -7.96
CA ASN A 237 18.53 -12.45 -8.45
C ASN A 237 17.96 -11.49 -9.50
N THR A 238 17.12 -12.01 -10.40
CA THR A 238 16.48 -11.23 -11.48
C THR A 238 15.49 -10.19 -10.92
N ASN A 239 14.68 -10.58 -9.95
CA ASN A 239 13.72 -9.70 -9.30
C ASN A 239 14.43 -8.60 -8.51
N LEU A 240 15.39 -8.99 -7.65
CA LEU A 240 16.18 -8.05 -6.86
C LEU A 240 16.82 -6.96 -7.74
N ILE A 241 17.48 -7.36 -8.83
CA ILE A 241 18.12 -6.40 -9.74
C ILE A 241 17.09 -5.49 -10.40
N SER A 242 15.96 -6.04 -10.85
CA SER A 242 14.86 -5.27 -11.45
C SER A 242 14.29 -4.23 -10.47
N ASP A 243 14.04 -4.64 -9.23
CA ASP A 243 13.46 -3.76 -8.20
C ASP A 243 14.43 -2.63 -7.81
N LEU A 244 15.74 -2.94 -7.72
CA LEU A 244 16.77 -1.91 -7.51
C LEU A 244 16.86 -0.91 -8.68
N GLU A 245 16.73 -1.38 -9.92
CA GLU A 245 16.70 -0.50 -11.10
C GLU A 245 15.46 0.39 -11.13
N LYS A 246 14.29 -0.14 -10.74
CA LYS A 246 13.06 0.65 -10.60
C LYS A 246 13.23 1.76 -9.55
N GLU A 247 13.80 1.42 -8.37
CA GLU A 247 14.02 2.41 -7.31
C GLU A 247 15.02 3.50 -7.71
N ILE A 248 16.13 3.14 -8.37
CA ILE A 248 17.09 4.11 -8.94
C ILE A 248 16.40 5.04 -9.94
N ALA A 249 15.56 4.49 -10.83
CA ALA A 249 14.84 5.29 -11.82
C ALA A 249 13.86 6.26 -11.16
N LYS A 250 13.15 5.82 -10.12
CA LYS A 250 12.24 6.64 -9.32
C LYS A 250 12.98 7.79 -8.63
N MET A 251 14.09 7.50 -7.94
CA MET A 251 14.91 8.52 -7.29
C MET A 251 15.44 9.53 -8.30
N LYS A 252 15.98 9.10 -9.45
CA LYS A 252 16.46 10.00 -10.51
C LYS A 252 15.38 10.92 -11.04
N ASN A 253 14.21 10.38 -11.34
CA ASN A 253 13.07 11.16 -11.80
C ASN A 253 12.68 12.22 -10.77
N SER A 254 12.71 11.87 -9.48
CA SER A 254 12.46 12.80 -8.39
C SER A 254 13.51 13.92 -8.35
N PHE A 255 14.80 13.62 -8.47
CA PHE A 255 15.89 14.62 -8.52
C PHE A 255 15.77 15.58 -9.71
N GLU A 256 15.38 15.07 -10.88
CA GLU A 256 15.21 15.90 -12.09
C GLU A 256 13.92 16.73 -12.07
N SER A 257 12.97 16.37 -11.23
CA SER A 257 11.60 16.90 -11.26
C SER A 257 11.47 18.39 -10.94
N LYS A 258 12.46 19.00 -10.29
CA LYS A 258 12.49 20.44 -10.05
C LYS A 258 12.77 21.26 -11.31
N ASP A 259 13.67 20.75 -12.16
CA ASP A 259 14.13 21.46 -13.35
C ASP A 259 13.27 21.16 -14.59
N LYS A 260 12.78 19.94 -14.67
CA LYS A 260 11.96 19.46 -15.81
C LYS A 260 10.50 19.30 -15.41
N PRO A 261 9.56 19.92 -16.15
CA PRO A 261 8.15 19.63 -15.95
C PRO A 261 7.89 18.12 -16.09
N PRO A 262 7.06 17.54 -15.21
CA PRO A 262 6.72 16.14 -15.29
C PRO A 262 5.93 15.83 -16.56
N VAL A 263 6.08 14.61 -17.07
CA VAL A 263 5.29 14.14 -18.22
C VAL A 263 3.84 13.91 -17.77
N ASP A 264 2.90 14.52 -18.45
CA ASP A 264 1.48 14.32 -18.18
C ASP A 264 0.95 13.10 -18.95
N TYR A 265 1.26 11.90 -18.42
CA TYR A 265 0.79 10.64 -18.99
C TYR A 265 -0.74 10.54 -18.97
N ARG A 266 -1.39 11.14 -17.95
CA ARG A 266 -2.84 11.16 -17.82
C ARG A 266 -3.51 11.88 -18.98
N GLN A 267 -3.06 13.09 -19.31
CA GLN A 267 -3.60 13.85 -20.43
C GLN A 267 -3.35 13.16 -21.78
N MET A 268 -2.25 12.41 -21.90
CA MET A 268 -1.91 11.69 -23.14
C MET A 268 -2.77 10.43 -23.33
N ILE A 269 -3.23 9.80 -22.27
CA ILE A 269 -3.86 8.45 -22.27
C ILE A 269 -5.34 8.55 -21.88
N VAL A 270 -5.63 9.01 -20.67
CA VAL A 270 -7.01 9.09 -20.14
C VAL A 270 -7.80 10.21 -20.83
N LYS A 271 -7.18 11.38 -21.01
CA LYS A 271 -7.72 12.55 -21.72
C LYS A 271 -8.98 13.13 -21.06
N ASP A 272 -9.10 12.97 -19.76
CA ASP A 272 -10.17 13.59 -18.97
C ASP A 272 -9.82 15.04 -18.58
N ASP A 273 -10.84 15.82 -18.20
CA ASP A 273 -10.65 17.09 -17.52
C ASP A 273 -10.37 16.83 -16.02
N TYR A 274 -9.07 16.69 -15.67
CA TYR A 274 -8.66 16.32 -14.31
C TYR A 274 -9.26 17.25 -13.24
N TYR A 275 -9.35 18.56 -13.52
CA TYR A 275 -9.82 19.54 -12.52
C TYR A 275 -11.34 19.69 -12.46
N ASN A 276 -12.06 18.86 -13.19
CA ASN A 276 -13.51 18.80 -13.20
C ASN A 276 -14.00 17.44 -12.67
N LEU A 277 -14.40 17.39 -11.41
CA LEU A 277 -14.91 16.15 -10.80
C LEU A 277 -16.22 15.65 -11.46
N ALA A 278 -16.94 16.50 -12.18
CA ALA A 278 -18.15 16.11 -12.92
C ALA A 278 -17.81 15.33 -14.21
N ASP A 279 -16.61 15.48 -14.77
CA ASP A 279 -16.08 14.63 -15.82
C ASP A 279 -15.56 13.31 -15.20
N ARG A 280 -16.48 12.37 -14.93
CA ARG A 280 -16.23 11.18 -14.12
C ARG A 280 -16.29 9.85 -14.88
N PHE A 281 -16.81 9.86 -16.11
CA PHE A 281 -17.01 8.65 -16.93
C PHE A 281 -15.85 8.47 -17.92
N TYR A 282 -14.64 8.40 -17.39
CA TYR A 282 -13.40 8.08 -18.10
C TYR A 282 -12.87 6.72 -17.65
N GLY A 283 -11.81 6.26 -18.28
CA GLY A 283 -11.22 4.97 -17.97
C GLY A 283 -11.69 3.87 -18.92
N ASN A 284 -11.46 2.64 -18.52
CA ASN A 284 -11.92 1.44 -19.22
C ASN A 284 -12.15 0.27 -18.23
N ASN A 285 -12.59 -0.87 -18.73
CA ASN A 285 -12.90 -2.06 -17.93
C ASN A 285 -11.73 -3.04 -17.73
N ASP A 286 -10.52 -2.71 -18.19
CA ASP A 286 -9.34 -3.53 -17.97
C ASP A 286 -8.76 -3.32 -16.56
N VAL A 287 -9.28 -4.07 -15.59
CA VAL A 287 -8.84 -4.00 -14.19
C VAL A 287 -7.48 -4.68 -13.93
N MET A 288 -6.92 -5.38 -14.92
CA MET A 288 -5.57 -5.94 -14.82
C MET A 288 -4.52 -4.94 -15.28
N GLY A 289 -4.74 -4.30 -16.43
CA GLY A 289 -3.73 -3.51 -17.11
C GLY A 289 -2.51 -4.36 -17.56
N PRO A 290 -1.34 -3.75 -17.76
CA PRO A 290 -0.11 -4.50 -17.95
C PRO A 290 0.16 -5.43 -16.75
N ILE A 291 0.50 -6.69 -17.02
CA ILE A 291 0.66 -7.72 -15.98
C ILE A 291 1.69 -7.33 -14.90
N ALA A 292 2.72 -6.59 -15.25
CA ALA A 292 3.71 -6.08 -14.32
C ALA A 292 3.17 -4.99 -13.38
N ASP A 293 2.13 -4.26 -13.79
CA ASP A 293 1.48 -3.27 -12.95
C ASP A 293 0.56 -3.94 -11.91
N ALA A 294 -0.02 -5.10 -12.26
CA ALA A 294 -0.95 -5.84 -11.41
C ALA A 294 -0.29 -6.58 -10.22
N GLU A 295 1.03 -6.52 -10.06
CA GLU A 295 1.78 -7.26 -9.05
C GLU A 295 1.26 -6.95 -7.63
N HIS A 296 1.18 -5.68 -7.28
CA HIS A 296 0.82 -5.24 -5.93
C HIS A 296 -0.65 -5.54 -5.61
N GLY A 297 -1.59 -5.16 -6.47
CA GLY A 297 -3.01 -5.39 -6.20
C GLY A 297 -3.42 -6.88 -6.23
N THR A 298 -2.72 -7.71 -7.03
CA THR A 298 -2.90 -9.17 -6.98
C THR A 298 -2.46 -9.72 -5.63
N HIS A 299 -1.32 -9.25 -5.09
CA HIS A 299 -0.81 -9.68 -3.80
C HIS A 299 -1.74 -9.27 -2.65
N VAL A 300 -2.18 -8.02 -2.64
CA VAL A 300 -3.15 -7.45 -1.69
C VAL A 300 -4.47 -8.23 -1.71
N SER A 301 -4.99 -8.53 -2.90
CA SER A 301 -6.25 -9.27 -3.07
C SER A 301 -6.18 -10.69 -2.50
N GLY A 302 -5.03 -11.36 -2.65
CA GLY A 302 -4.80 -12.69 -2.08
C GLY A 302 -4.86 -12.70 -0.55
N LEU A 303 -4.30 -11.69 0.10
CA LEU A 303 -4.34 -11.56 1.56
C LEU A 303 -5.78 -11.38 2.07
N ILE A 304 -6.60 -10.63 1.35
CA ILE A 304 -8.01 -10.44 1.72
C ILE A 304 -8.78 -11.75 1.60
N GLY A 305 -8.67 -12.44 0.45
CA GLY A 305 -9.61 -13.48 0.13
C GLY A 305 -9.18 -14.50 -0.91
N ALA A 306 -7.88 -14.86 -1.03
CA ALA A 306 -7.49 -16.05 -1.80
C ALA A 306 -8.30 -17.25 -1.33
N GLN A 307 -8.69 -18.11 -2.29
CA GLN A 307 -9.62 -19.21 -2.03
C GLN A 307 -9.08 -20.18 -0.98
N ARG A 308 -9.75 -20.24 0.17
CA ARG A 308 -9.32 -21.05 1.30
C ARG A 308 -9.56 -22.55 1.07
N ASN A 309 -8.66 -23.36 1.65
CA ASN A 309 -8.78 -24.81 1.71
C ASN A 309 -8.89 -25.49 0.32
N ASN A 310 -8.33 -24.88 -0.72
CA ASN A 310 -8.31 -25.46 -2.08
C ASN A 310 -7.06 -26.30 -2.35
N GLY A 311 -6.11 -26.36 -1.41
CA GLY A 311 -4.89 -27.16 -1.49
C GLY A 311 -3.79 -26.56 -2.36
N ILE A 312 -3.94 -25.29 -2.79
CA ILE A 312 -2.96 -24.55 -3.57
C ILE A 312 -2.64 -23.21 -2.90
N GLY A 313 -1.48 -22.64 -3.20
CA GLY A 313 -1.10 -21.28 -2.91
C GLY A 313 -1.23 -20.85 -1.46
N VAL A 314 -2.17 -19.97 -1.20
CA VAL A 314 -2.38 -19.31 0.10
C VAL A 314 -3.86 -19.28 0.50
N ASP A 315 -4.12 -19.19 1.79
CA ASP A 315 -5.45 -18.92 2.32
C ASP A 315 -5.61 -17.42 2.60
N GLY A 316 -6.61 -16.79 2.02
CA GLY A 316 -7.02 -15.44 2.38
C GLY A 316 -7.62 -15.37 3.79
N VAL A 317 -7.74 -14.17 4.35
CA VAL A 317 -8.31 -13.99 5.70
C VAL A 317 -9.80 -14.27 5.70
N ALA A 318 -10.55 -13.80 4.70
CA ALA A 318 -11.99 -14.03 4.58
C ALA A 318 -12.32 -15.16 3.61
N ASP A 319 -13.27 -16.04 3.99
CA ASP A 319 -13.70 -17.21 3.21
C ASP A 319 -14.85 -16.91 2.23
N ASP A 320 -15.76 -16.00 2.59
CA ASP A 320 -16.91 -15.64 1.74
C ASP A 320 -16.85 -14.14 1.36
N VAL A 321 -15.93 -13.83 0.46
CA VAL A 321 -15.64 -12.47 0.00
C VAL A 321 -15.71 -12.38 -1.52
N LYS A 322 -16.04 -11.19 -2.02
CA LYS A 322 -15.99 -10.85 -3.45
C LYS A 322 -15.10 -9.63 -3.63
N ILE A 323 -14.01 -9.78 -4.35
CA ILE A 323 -13.00 -8.75 -4.60
C ILE A 323 -13.40 -7.92 -5.82
N MET A 324 -13.68 -6.63 -5.60
CA MET A 324 -13.92 -5.64 -6.64
C MET A 324 -12.64 -4.83 -6.85
N MET A 325 -12.04 -4.91 -8.03
CA MET A 325 -10.80 -4.17 -8.32
C MET A 325 -11.11 -2.79 -8.92
N LEU A 326 -10.53 -1.76 -8.33
CA LEU A 326 -10.56 -0.39 -8.84
C LEU A 326 -9.12 0.08 -9.05
N ARG A 327 -8.70 0.10 -10.32
CA ARG A 327 -7.33 0.44 -10.67
C ARG A 327 -7.13 1.94 -10.63
N VAL A 328 -6.38 2.43 -9.62
CA VAL A 328 -6.13 3.86 -9.34
C VAL A 328 -4.67 4.16 -9.00
N VAL A 329 -3.83 3.13 -8.82
CA VAL A 329 -2.43 3.26 -8.39
C VAL A 329 -1.49 3.02 -9.56
N PRO A 330 -0.85 4.06 -10.12
CA PRO A 330 0.23 3.94 -11.08
C PRO A 330 1.59 3.73 -10.36
N ASP A 331 2.65 3.47 -11.10
CA ASP A 331 4.02 3.63 -10.57
C ASP A 331 4.31 5.14 -10.40
N GLY A 332 4.17 5.63 -9.16
CA GLY A 332 4.19 7.05 -8.75
C GLY A 332 2.98 7.41 -7.89
N ASP A 333 2.72 8.71 -7.70
CA ASP A 333 1.64 9.14 -6.81
C ASP A 333 0.27 9.10 -7.50
N GLU A 334 -0.71 8.56 -6.78
CA GLU A 334 -2.10 8.45 -7.17
C GLU A 334 -2.74 9.84 -7.40
N TYR A 335 -3.80 9.86 -8.19
CA TYR A 335 -4.59 11.06 -8.46
C TYR A 335 -5.78 11.17 -7.49
N ASP A 336 -5.92 12.30 -6.79
CA ASP A 336 -7.03 12.56 -5.86
C ASP A 336 -8.41 12.35 -6.51
N LYS A 337 -8.55 12.68 -7.80
CA LYS A 337 -9.78 12.48 -8.57
C LYS A 337 -10.14 11.00 -8.67
N ASP A 338 -9.17 10.16 -9.01
CA ASP A 338 -9.38 8.72 -9.18
C ASP A 338 -9.73 8.07 -7.84
N ILE A 339 -9.03 8.43 -6.76
CA ILE A 339 -9.32 7.96 -5.40
C ILE A 339 -10.77 8.32 -5.02
N ALA A 340 -11.17 9.57 -5.20
CA ALA A 340 -12.50 10.05 -4.83
C ALA A 340 -13.61 9.35 -5.64
N LEU A 341 -13.40 9.15 -6.94
CA LEU A 341 -14.38 8.48 -7.80
C LEU A 341 -14.44 6.98 -7.54
N ALA A 342 -13.30 6.33 -7.31
CA ALA A 342 -13.23 4.91 -6.97
C ALA A 342 -13.93 4.59 -5.63
N ILE A 343 -13.74 5.41 -4.60
CA ILE A 343 -14.48 5.25 -3.33
C ILE A 343 -15.99 5.33 -3.59
N ARG A 344 -16.46 6.29 -4.39
CA ARG A 344 -17.89 6.41 -4.72
C ARG A 344 -18.39 5.22 -5.53
N TYR A 345 -17.65 4.82 -6.55
CA TYR A 345 -17.97 3.63 -7.35
C TYR A 345 -18.11 2.38 -6.46
N ALA A 346 -17.15 2.16 -5.54
CA ALA A 346 -17.18 1.03 -4.61
C ALA A 346 -18.46 1.03 -3.75
N VAL A 347 -18.83 2.20 -3.21
CA VAL A 347 -20.03 2.38 -2.39
C VAL A 347 -21.29 2.12 -3.21
N ASP A 348 -21.40 2.68 -4.41
CA ASP A 348 -22.57 2.58 -5.29
C ASP A 348 -22.78 1.14 -5.76
N ASN A 349 -21.70 0.34 -5.89
CA ASN A 349 -21.73 -1.08 -6.24
C ASN A 349 -21.74 -2.02 -5.01
N GLY A 350 -22.04 -1.51 -3.82
CA GLY A 350 -22.37 -2.29 -2.63
C GLY A 350 -21.19 -2.82 -1.83
N ALA A 351 -19.99 -2.32 -2.04
CA ALA A 351 -18.85 -2.65 -1.19
C ALA A 351 -19.16 -2.35 0.29
N LYS A 352 -18.66 -3.20 1.18
CA LYS A 352 -18.78 -3.04 2.63
C LYS A 352 -17.46 -2.69 3.30
N VAL A 353 -16.36 -3.00 2.61
CA VAL A 353 -15.00 -2.65 3.01
C VAL A 353 -14.28 -2.12 1.77
N ILE A 354 -13.49 -1.10 1.94
CA ILE A 354 -12.58 -0.55 0.93
C ILE A 354 -11.16 -0.68 1.47
N ASN A 355 -10.28 -1.33 0.71
CA ASN A 355 -8.86 -1.43 1.01
C ASN A 355 -8.08 -0.40 0.18
N MET A 356 -7.22 0.38 0.83
CA MET A 356 -6.32 1.35 0.21
C MET A 356 -4.90 1.09 0.70
N SER A 357 -4.13 0.31 -0.09
CA SER A 357 -2.75 -0.06 0.22
C SER A 357 -1.74 0.89 -0.43
N PHE A 358 -1.98 2.17 -0.37
CA PHE A 358 -1.17 3.25 -0.94
C PHE A 358 -1.23 4.51 -0.08
N GLY A 359 -0.39 5.50 -0.39
CA GLY A 359 -0.44 6.80 0.26
C GLY A 359 0.60 7.77 -0.28
N LYS A 360 0.36 9.06 -0.07
CA LYS A 360 1.22 10.16 -0.52
C LYS A 360 1.24 11.31 0.49
N TYR A 361 2.26 12.17 0.40
CA TYR A 361 2.45 13.29 1.33
C TYR A 361 1.78 14.61 0.91
N PHE A 362 1.12 14.60 -0.23
CA PHE A 362 0.40 15.75 -0.79
C PHE A 362 -0.94 15.32 -1.36
N SER A 363 -1.98 16.09 -1.08
CA SER A 363 -3.33 15.89 -1.62
C SER A 363 -3.93 17.26 -1.94
N PRO A 364 -3.61 17.82 -3.11
CA PRO A 364 -4.04 19.18 -3.47
C PRO A 364 -5.56 19.31 -3.62
N GLU A 365 -6.23 18.22 -4.00
CA GLU A 365 -7.68 18.15 -4.13
C GLU A 365 -8.29 17.29 -2.99
N LYS A 366 -7.69 17.35 -1.78
CA LYS A 366 -8.13 16.61 -0.57
C LYS A 366 -9.65 16.69 -0.35
N ASN A 367 -10.25 17.82 -0.66
CA ASN A 367 -11.69 18.02 -0.50
C ASN A 367 -12.55 17.02 -1.29
N TRP A 368 -12.07 16.53 -2.44
CA TRP A 368 -12.78 15.50 -3.22
C TRP A 368 -12.73 14.16 -2.50
N VAL A 369 -11.53 13.82 -2.02
CA VAL A 369 -11.29 12.57 -1.27
C VAL A 369 -12.05 12.60 0.06
N ASP A 370 -11.99 13.70 0.81
CA ASP A 370 -12.77 13.89 2.06
C ASP A 370 -14.27 13.69 1.82
N SER A 371 -14.80 14.27 0.73
CA SER A 371 -16.20 14.11 0.35
C SER A 371 -16.56 12.66 0.01
N ALA A 372 -15.65 11.91 -0.60
CA ALA A 372 -15.86 10.51 -0.90
C ALA A 372 -15.77 9.63 0.36
N ILE A 373 -14.85 9.91 1.29
CA ILE A 373 -14.77 9.25 2.60
C ILE A 373 -16.06 9.52 3.40
N LYS A 374 -16.55 10.75 3.40
CA LYS A 374 -17.81 11.11 4.05
C LYS A 374 -19.02 10.41 3.42
N TYR A 375 -18.99 10.21 2.08
CA TYR A 375 -19.99 9.42 1.37
C TYR A 375 -19.97 7.96 1.79
N ALA A 376 -18.79 7.35 1.89
CA ALA A 376 -18.62 5.97 2.38
C ALA A 376 -19.11 5.83 3.84
N GLU A 377 -18.82 6.81 4.71
CA GLU A 377 -19.32 6.85 6.09
C GLU A 377 -20.85 6.84 6.14
N ALA A 378 -21.50 7.67 5.33
CA ALA A 378 -22.95 7.77 5.27
C ALA A 378 -23.63 6.50 4.73
N HIS A 379 -22.90 5.66 4.00
CA HIS A 379 -23.38 4.40 3.40
C HIS A 379 -22.89 3.15 4.15
N ASP A 380 -22.38 3.32 5.36
CA ASP A 380 -21.93 2.20 6.21
C ASP A 380 -20.84 1.35 5.54
N VAL A 381 -19.86 1.99 4.91
CA VAL A 381 -18.70 1.33 4.29
C VAL A 381 -17.45 1.63 5.10
N LEU A 382 -16.71 0.61 5.51
CA LEU A 382 -15.44 0.75 6.24
C LEU A 382 -14.29 0.97 5.25
N ILE A 383 -13.43 1.93 5.55
CA ILE A 383 -12.19 2.17 4.81
C ILE A 383 -11.01 1.69 5.66
N VAL A 384 -10.12 0.91 5.05
CA VAL A 384 -8.87 0.44 5.66
C VAL A 384 -7.71 0.95 4.82
N HIS A 385 -6.77 1.64 5.45
CA HIS A 385 -5.68 2.34 4.78
C HIS A 385 -4.32 1.95 5.37
N ALA A 386 -3.31 1.80 4.52
CA ALA A 386 -1.94 1.55 4.92
C ALA A 386 -1.25 2.84 5.40
N SER A 387 -0.59 2.80 6.55
CA SER A 387 0.02 4.01 7.15
C SER A 387 1.27 4.54 6.41
N GLY A 388 1.87 3.72 5.53
CA GLY A 388 3.11 4.05 4.79
C GLY A 388 4.36 3.36 5.34
N ASN A 389 5.47 3.43 4.56
CA ASN A 389 6.67 2.60 4.77
C ASN A 389 7.96 3.45 4.95
N GLU A 390 7.83 4.68 5.39
CA GLU A 390 8.93 5.65 5.50
C GLU A 390 9.42 5.81 6.95
N ASN A 391 9.10 4.85 7.82
CA ASN A 391 9.43 4.86 9.26
C ASN A 391 9.10 6.19 9.97
N THR A 392 8.08 6.87 9.49
CA THR A 392 7.72 8.23 9.88
C THR A 392 6.63 8.25 10.95
N ASN A 393 6.71 9.19 11.88
CA ASN A 393 5.63 9.47 12.83
C ASN A 393 4.52 10.29 12.12
N VAL A 394 3.41 9.63 11.78
CA VAL A 394 2.27 10.27 11.09
C VAL A 394 1.41 11.15 11.99
N ASP A 395 1.71 11.24 13.28
CA ASP A 395 1.17 12.29 14.15
C ASP A 395 1.82 13.66 13.89
N VAL A 396 2.99 13.67 13.20
CA VAL A 396 3.78 14.87 12.89
C VAL A 396 3.77 15.18 11.40
N LYS A 397 3.97 14.15 10.55
CA LYS A 397 3.99 14.29 9.09
C LYS A 397 2.76 13.60 8.50
N GLU A 398 1.84 14.40 7.95
CA GLU A 398 0.60 13.87 7.37
C GLU A 398 0.88 12.93 6.19
N ASN A 399 0.11 11.85 6.13
CA ASN A 399 -0.03 10.95 4.98
C ASN A 399 -1.48 10.98 4.49
N PHE A 400 -1.70 10.87 3.19
CA PHE A 400 -3.02 10.93 2.56
C PHE A 400 -3.29 9.67 1.72
N PRO A 401 -4.57 9.24 1.68
CA PRO A 401 -5.75 9.75 2.39
C PRO A 401 -5.65 9.60 3.91
N ASN A 402 -6.34 10.47 4.65
CA ASN A 402 -6.41 10.36 6.09
C ASN A 402 -7.85 10.62 6.61
N PRO A 403 -8.17 10.22 7.84
CA PRO A 403 -9.53 10.32 8.36
C PRO A 403 -9.97 11.76 8.70
N TRP A 404 -9.07 12.75 8.70
CA TRP A 404 -9.42 14.12 9.01
C TRP A 404 -10.16 14.80 7.85
N LEU A 405 -11.45 15.02 8.02
CA LEU A 405 -12.35 15.63 7.03
C LEU A 405 -12.36 17.15 7.21
N LYS A 406 -11.51 17.83 6.46
CA LYS A 406 -11.24 19.27 6.61
C LYS A 406 -12.50 20.12 6.53
N GLN A 407 -13.37 19.86 5.54
CA GLN A 407 -14.61 20.66 5.34
C GLN A 407 -15.60 20.51 6.50
N TRP A 408 -15.60 19.39 7.20
CA TRP A 408 -16.50 19.11 8.34
C TRP A 408 -15.85 19.33 9.69
N ASN A 409 -14.56 19.68 9.72
CA ASN A 409 -13.77 19.81 10.96
C ASN A 409 -13.99 18.61 11.90
N SER A 410 -13.94 17.41 11.36
CA SER A 410 -14.22 16.17 12.06
C SER A 410 -13.38 15.00 11.54
N THR A 411 -13.25 13.96 12.34
CA THR A 411 -12.60 12.71 11.93
C THR A 411 -13.64 11.70 11.47
N ALA A 412 -13.40 11.04 10.34
CA ALA A 412 -14.23 9.96 9.83
C ALA A 412 -14.27 8.78 10.82
N THR A 413 -15.47 8.27 11.10
CA THR A 413 -15.67 7.18 12.07
C THR A 413 -15.53 5.80 11.44
N ASN A 414 -15.50 5.73 10.13
CA ASN A 414 -15.42 4.52 9.29
C ASN A 414 -14.03 4.29 8.67
N PHE A 415 -12.97 4.82 9.25
CA PHE A 415 -11.62 4.76 8.69
C PHE A 415 -10.66 4.10 9.70
N ILE A 416 -9.88 3.10 9.24
CA ILE A 416 -8.81 2.45 10.01
C ILE A 416 -7.49 2.67 9.30
N ASN A 417 -6.51 3.23 10.01
CA ASN A 417 -5.13 3.37 9.53
C ASN A 417 -4.24 2.29 10.16
N VAL A 418 -3.50 1.54 9.33
CA VAL A 418 -2.84 0.28 9.70
C VAL A 418 -1.33 0.39 9.58
N GLY A 419 -0.62 0.14 10.69
CA GLY A 419 0.83 -0.05 10.72
C GLY A 419 1.23 -1.52 10.50
N ALA A 420 2.48 -1.76 10.10
CA ALA A 420 3.03 -3.10 9.89
C ALA A 420 3.73 -3.62 11.14
N SER A 421 3.31 -4.79 11.64
CA SER A 421 4.04 -5.56 12.65
C SER A 421 4.92 -6.62 11.98
N SER A 422 5.88 -7.09 12.77
CA SER A 422 6.74 -8.22 12.47
C SER A 422 6.70 -9.24 13.60
N ASP A 423 7.59 -10.21 13.57
CA ASP A 423 7.82 -11.17 14.63
C ASP A 423 9.31 -11.16 15.02
N PRO A 424 9.65 -11.24 16.32
CA PRO A 424 11.06 -11.28 16.75
C PRO A 424 11.90 -12.40 16.09
N LYS A 425 11.27 -13.48 15.65
CA LYS A 425 11.93 -14.56 14.91
C LYS A 425 12.26 -14.19 13.46
N ILE A 426 11.59 -13.17 12.92
CA ILE A 426 11.75 -12.67 11.53
C ILE A 426 12.79 -11.56 11.49
N SER A 427 12.57 -10.49 12.25
CA SER A 427 13.39 -9.27 12.20
C SER A 427 14.02 -8.87 13.53
N GLY A 428 13.82 -9.67 14.58
CA GLY A 428 14.32 -9.34 15.92
C GLY A 428 13.44 -8.32 16.67
N SER A 429 12.30 -7.92 16.11
CA SER A 429 11.37 -6.93 16.67
C SER A 429 9.91 -7.30 16.38
N VAL A 430 8.99 -6.84 17.22
CA VAL A 430 7.55 -6.95 16.98
C VAL A 430 7.07 -5.88 15.99
N SER A 431 7.75 -4.75 15.88
CA SER A 431 7.48 -3.71 14.88
C SER A 431 8.32 -3.92 13.63
N ALA A 432 7.74 -3.72 12.45
CA ALA A 432 8.52 -3.68 11.21
C ALA A 432 9.31 -2.36 11.14
N GLU A 433 10.59 -2.44 10.73
CA GLU A 433 11.54 -1.31 10.70
C GLU A 433 11.05 -0.17 9.80
N PHE A 434 10.41 -0.51 8.69
CA PHE A 434 9.92 0.45 7.69
C PHE A 434 8.58 1.09 8.06
N SER A 435 7.80 0.53 8.99
CA SER A 435 6.43 0.97 9.24
C SER A 435 6.34 2.43 9.67
N ASN A 436 5.43 3.18 9.08
CA ASN A 436 4.96 4.40 9.69
C ASN A 436 4.21 4.08 10.99
N TYR A 437 4.26 4.98 11.95
CA TYR A 437 3.67 4.84 13.28
C TYR A 437 3.09 6.17 13.76
N GLY A 438 2.23 6.11 14.76
CA GLY A 438 1.65 7.33 15.36
C GLY A 438 0.64 6.97 16.44
N LYS A 439 0.78 7.58 17.61
CA LYS A 439 -0.07 7.29 18.78
C LYS A 439 -1.51 7.73 18.57
N GLN A 440 -1.74 8.68 17.66
CA GLN A 440 -3.07 9.24 17.38
C GLN A 440 -3.61 8.81 16.02
N ASN A 441 -2.74 8.72 15.01
CA ASN A 441 -3.12 8.58 13.61
C ASN A 441 -2.87 7.18 13.01
N VAL A 442 -2.30 6.23 13.77
CA VAL A 442 -2.31 4.80 13.44
C VAL A 442 -3.24 4.09 14.42
N ASP A 443 -4.29 3.43 13.93
CA ASP A 443 -5.29 2.80 14.79
C ASP A 443 -4.77 1.46 15.34
N VAL A 444 -4.33 0.55 14.48
CA VAL A 444 -3.88 -0.81 14.80
C VAL A 444 -2.63 -1.19 14.01
N PHE A 445 -1.98 -2.27 14.43
CA PHE A 445 -0.97 -2.95 13.65
C PHE A 445 -1.48 -4.31 13.15
N ALA A 446 -0.95 -4.77 12.00
CA ALA A 446 -1.14 -6.13 11.50
C ALA A 446 0.17 -6.63 10.87
N PRO A 447 0.36 -7.97 10.74
CA PRO A 447 1.53 -8.51 10.08
C PRO A 447 1.80 -7.89 8.71
N GLY A 448 3.01 -7.37 8.48
CA GLY A 448 3.37 -6.69 7.24
C GLY A 448 4.78 -7.00 6.74
N GLU A 449 5.53 -7.85 7.44
CA GLU A 449 6.89 -8.24 7.06
C GLU A 449 6.94 -9.72 6.66
N ARG A 450 7.57 -10.02 5.51
CA ARG A 450 7.67 -11.36 4.92
C ARG A 450 6.31 -12.04 4.71
N ILE A 451 5.41 -11.33 4.08
CA ILE A 451 4.04 -11.78 3.84
C ILE A 451 3.94 -12.44 2.46
N TYR A 452 3.65 -13.74 2.44
CA TYR A 452 3.52 -14.55 1.23
C TYR A 452 2.08 -14.51 0.72
N SER A 453 1.88 -14.19 -0.58
CA SER A 453 0.57 -14.11 -1.20
C SER A 453 0.62 -14.34 -2.72
N THR A 454 -0.54 -14.29 -3.37
CA THR A 454 -0.72 -14.42 -4.82
C THR A 454 0.06 -13.37 -5.59
N PHE A 455 0.55 -13.74 -6.78
CA PHE A 455 1.32 -12.87 -7.67
C PHE A 455 0.94 -13.18 -9.12
N PRO A 456 0.95 -12.19 -10.05
CA PRO A 456 0.49 -12.41 -11.42
C PRO A 456 1.15 -13.59 -12.14
N GLY A 457 0.43 -14.19 -13.09
CA GLY A 457 0.89 -15.35 -13.84
C GLY A 457 0.80 -16.66 -13.06
N GLY A 458 -0.12 -16.78 -12.10
CA GLY A 458 -0.27 -17.98 -11.27
C GLY A 458 0.89 -18.19 -10.31
N GLN A 459 1.59 -17.12 -9.95
CA GLN A 459 2.74 -17.15 -9.04
C GLN A 459 2.35 -16.71 -7.64
N TYR A 460 3.32 -16.85 -6.73
CA TYR A 460 3.23 -16.42 -5.33
C TYR A 460 4.54 -15.80 -4.93
N ARG A 461 4.49 -14.71 -4.17
CA ARG A 461 5.70 -13.99 -3.74
C ARG A 461 5.56 -13.49 -2.30
N THR A 462 6.71 -13.36 -1.63
CA THR A 462 6.84 -12.70 -0.32
C THR A 462 7.08 -11.21 -0.53
N LEU A 463 6.27 -10.35 0.09
CA LEU A 463 6.45 -8.91 0.08
C LEU A 463 6.44 -8.34 1.50
N ASN A 464 6.95 -7.11 1.63
CA ASN A 464 7.00 -6.34 2.87
C ASN A 464 6.25 -5.01 2.67
N GLY A 465 5.52 -4.57 3.69
CA GLY A 465 4.86 -3.26 3.65
C GLY A 465 3.64 -3.16 4.55
N THR A 466 3.28 -1.94 4.91
CA THR A 466 1.96 -1.63 5.46
C THR A 466 0.85 -1.94 4.44
N SER A 467 1.22 -2.00 3.15
CA SER A 467 0.38 -2.49 2.05
C SER A 467 -0.04 -3.95 2.21
N MET A 468 0.72 -4.77 2.95
CA MET A 468 0.37 -6.16 3.28
C MET A 468 -0.40 -6.24 4.60
N ALA A 469 -0.16 -5.32 5.52
CA ALA A 469 -0.88 -5.22 6.79
C ALA A 469 -2.33 -4.77 6.61
N ALA A 470 -2.59 -3.76 5.79
CA ALA A 470 -3.94 -3.24 5.54
C ALA A 470 -4.92 -4.29 4.98
N PRO A 471 -4.58 -5.11 3.95
CA PRO A 471 -5.49 -6.14 3.45
C PRO A 471 -5.79 -7.24 4.47
N ILE A 472 -4.89 -7.55 5.40
CA ILE A 472 -5.17 -8.48 6.49
C ILE A 472 -6.26 -7.91 7.41
N VAL A 473 -6.23 -6.59 7.70
CA VAL A 473 -7.31 -5.91 8.43
C VAL A 473 -8.60 -5.84 7.61
N SER A 474 -8.52 -5.58 6.30
CA SER A 474 -9.67 -5.58 5.39
C SER A 474 -10.34 -6.96 5.32
N GLY A 475 -9.53 -8.02 5.26
CA GLY A 475 -10.02 -9.39 5.33
C GLY A 475 -10.69 -9.72 6.66
N LEU A 476 -10.12 -9.27 7.80
CA LEU A 476 -10.76 -9.42 9.10
C LEU A 476 -12.08 -8.64 9.18
N ALA A 477 -12.13 -7.43 8.67
CA ALA A 477 -13.36 -6.65 8.60
C ALA A 477 -14.43 -7.34 7.73
N ALA A 478 -14.03 -7.90 6.58
CA ALA A 478 -14.91 -8.68 5.72
C ALA A 478 -15.40 -9.97 6.41
N LEU A 479 -14.52 -10.68 7.10
CA LEU A 479 -14.88 -11.86 7.92
C LEU A 479 -15.95 -11.51 8.96
N ILE A 480 -15.75 -10.44 9.73
CA ILE A 480 -16.74 -10.00 10.72
C ILE A 480 -18.06 -9.66 10.04
N ARG A 481 -18.05 -8.87 8.97
CA ARG A 481 -19.28 -8.49 8.25
C ARG A 481 -19.97 -9.64 7.55
N SER A 482 -19.23 -10.66 7.15
CA SER A 482 -19.77 -11.89 6.56
C SER A 482 -20.59 -12.70 7.57
N TYR A 483 -20.04 -12.90 8.75
CA TYR A 483 -20.68 -13.71 9.80
C TYR A 483 -21.63 -12.93 10.72
N TYR A 484 -21.47 -11.60 10.77
CA TYR A 484 -22.28 -10.67 11.56
C TYR A 484 -22.73 -9.47 10.70
N PRO A 485 -23.59 -9.70 9.68
CA PRO A 485 -23.92 -8.72 8.65
C PRO A 485 -24.70 -7.51 9.16
N ASP A 486 -25.25 -7.59 10.36
CA ASP A 486 -26.00 -6.49 10.98
C ASP A 486 -25.10 -5.48 11.72
N LEU A 487 -23.80 -5.77 11.87
CA LEU A 487 -22.84 -4.85 12.47
C LEU A 487 -22.49 -3.73 11.49
N THR A 488 -22.49 -2.50 11.98
CA THR A 488 -22.11 -1.32 11.19
C THR A 488 -20.60 -1.22 11.01
N ALA A 489 -20.15 -0.44 10.01
CA ALA A 489 -18.74 -0.15 9.79
C ALA A 489 -18.05 0.40 11.06
N VAL A 490 -18.73 1.29 11.80
CA VAL A 490 -18.24 1.86 13.06
C VAL A 490 -18.11 0.80 14.14
N GLN A 491 -19.07 -0.13 14.24
CA GLN A 491 -19.00 -1.24 15.19
C GLN A 491 -17.87 -2.20 14.85
N VAL A 492 -17.69 -2.52 13.55
CA VAL A 492 -16.60 -3.38 13.08
C VAL A 492 -15.24 -2.75 13.37
N LYS A 493 -15.07 -1.44 13.07
CA LYS A 493 -13.85 -0.70 13.46
C LYS A 493 -13.58 -0.84 14.95
N LYS A 494 -14.57 -0.55 15.78
CA LYS A 494 -14.45 -0.60 17.24
C LYS A 494 -14.05 -2.00 17.72
N ILE A 495 -14.68 -3.05 17.19
CA ILE A 495 -14.34 -4.43 17.50
C ILE A 495 -12.87 -4.73 17.16
N ILE A 496 -12.41 -4.38 15.96
CA ILE A 496 -11.02 -4.59 15.54
C ILE A 496 -10.04 -3.86 16.47
N GLU A 497 -10.35 -2.61 16.83
CA GLU A 497 -9.52 -1.80 17.72
C GLU A 497 -9.46 -2.40 19.14
N GLU A 498 -10.60 -2.73 19.75
CA GLU A 498 -10.70 -3.16 21.15
C GLU A 498 -10.21 -4.60 21.36
N SER A 499 -10.44 -5.50 20.38
CA SER A 499 -10.01 -6.90 20.40
C SER A 499 -8.52 -7.11 20.09
N SER A 500 -7.79 -6.07 19.66
CA SER A 500 -6.39 -6.19 19.27
C SER A 500 -5.52 -6.68 20.42
N ALA A 501 -4.69 -7.72 20.15
CA ALA A 501 -3.81 -8.33 21.14
C ALA A 501 -2.61 -7.42 21.42
N LYS A 502 -2.26 -7.28 22.71
CA LYS A 502 -1.07 -6.52 23.11
C LYS A 502 0.13 -7.47 23.12
N PRO A 503 1.19 -7.20 22.37
CA PRO A 503 2.41 -7.96 22.50
C PRO A 503 2.95 -7.91 23.93
N ASP A 504 3.57 -9.01 24.37
CA ASP A 504 4.23 -9.08 25.67
C ASP A 504 5.31 -7.99 25.75
N THR A 505 5.33 -7.25 26.86
CA THR A 505 6.28 -6.14 27.08
C THR A 505 7.74 -6.62 27.22
N THR A 506 7.96 -7.92 27.39
CA THR A 506 9.29 -8.54 27.40
C THR A 506 9.83 -8.81 25.99
N GLN A 507 8.98 -8.74 24.96
CA GLN A 507 9.41 -8.94 23.59
C GLN A 507 10.15 -7.70 23.07
N PRO A 508 11.22 -7.92 22.27
CA PRO A 508 11.93 -6.80 21.67
C PRO A 508 11.00 -6.01 20.75
N CYS A 509 10.98 -4.71 20.95
CA CYS A 509 10.32 -3.76 20.07
C CYS A 509 11.27 -2.60 19.80
N ILE A 510 11.72 -2.52 18.56
CA ILE A 510 12.61 -1.46 18.08
C ILE A 510 11.75 -0.40 17.39
N LYS A 511 12.02 0.86 17.66
CA LYS A 511 11.32 1.98 17.04
C LYS A 511 11.56 1.95 15.53
N PRO A 512 10.50 2.02 14.69
CA PRO A 512 10.67 2.11 13.25
C PRO A 512 11.67 3.20 12.85
N GLY A 513 12.56 2.90 11.89
CA GLY A 513 13.65 3.77 11.45
C GLY A 513 14.87 3.80 12.36
N SER A 514 14.89 3.08 13.47
CA SER A 514 16.05 2.93 14.33
C SER A 514 16.65 1.52 14.24
N LYS A 515 17.95 1.40 14.50
CA LYS A 515 18.63 0.09 14.56
C LYS A 515 18.50 -0.57 15.92
N ASP A 516 18.39 0.22 17.00
CA ASP A 516 18.55 -0.23 18.38
C ASP A 516 17.74 0.56 19.43
N GLU A 517 17.03 1.64 19.02
CA GLU A 517 16.19 2.40 19.95
C GLU A 517 14.98 1.57 20.39
N ALA A 518 15.05 1.04 21.60
CA ALA A 518 13.93 0.30 22.17
C ALA A 518 12.75 1.22 22.47
N ILE A 519 11.55 0.79 22.08
CA ILE A 519 10.31 1.49 22.34
C ILE A 519 9.25 0.51 22.87
N ARG A 520 8.31 0.99 23.65
CA ARG A 520 7.13 0.17 23.98
C ARG A 520 6.15 0.16 22.84
N PHE A 521 5.75 -1.03 22.38
CA PHE A 521 4.85 -1.20 21.23
C PHE A 521 3.54 -0.41 21.35
N ASN A 522 3.03 -0.25 22.60
CA ASN A 522 1.81 0.51 22.85
C ASN A 522 1.92 2.02 22.58
N LEU A 523 3.10 2.53 22.26
CA LEU A 523 3.32 3.93 21.85
C LEU A 523 3.26 4.12 20.33
N LEU A 524 3.22 3.05 19.56
CA LEU A 524 3.29 3.10 18.09
C LEU A 524 1.92 3.28 17.42
N SER A 525 0.82 2.98 18.12
CA SER A 525 -0.54 3.19 17.61
C SER A 525 -1.53 3.56 18.71
N LYS A 526 -2.72 3.97 18.31
CA LYS A 526 -3.85 4.32 19.20
C LYS A 526 -4.19 3.16 20.14
N THR A 527 -4.37 1.97 19.58
CA THR A 527 -4.65 0.76 20.35
C THR A 527 -3.40 0.21 21.03
N GLY A 528 -2.22 0.36 20.43
CA GLY A 528 -0.99 -0.29 20.87
C GLY A 528 -1.08 -1.81 20.78
N GLY A 529 -1.77 -2.34 19.79
CA GLY A 529 -1.98 -3.77 19.60
C GLY A 529 -1.88 -4.23 18.14
N ILE A 530 -1.72 -5.54 17.98
CA ILE A 530 -1.81 -6.24 16.70
C ILE A 530 -3.21 -6.84 16.61
N ILE A 531 -3.87 -6.75 15.47
CA ILE A 531 -5.22 -7.32 15.29
C ILE A 531 -5.24 -8.81 15.63
N ASN A 532 -6.36 -9.27 16.16
CA ASN A 532 -6.57 -10.68 16.52
C ASN A 532 -7.96 -11.15 16.09
N ALA A 533 -8.01 -12.03 15.10
CA ALA A 533 -9.26 -12.49 14.51
C ALA A 533 -10.11 -13.28 15.50
N PHE A 534 -9.51 -14.08 16.37
CA PHE A 534 -10.24 -14.87 17.35
C PHE A 534 -10.93 -13.97 18.39
N ASN A 535 -10.22 -13.00 18.97
CA ASN A 535 -10.80 -12.04 19.90
C ASN A 535 -11.91 -11.23 19.21
N ALA A 536 -11.65 -10.78 17.96
CA ALA A 536 -12.61 -9.97 17.22
C ALA A 536 -13.94 -10.69 16.94
N VAL A 537 -13.91 -11.97 16.57
CA VAL A 537 -15.16 -12.73 16.36
C VAL A 537 -15.87 -13.09 17.67
N MET A 538 -15.14 -13.25 18.78
CA MET A 538 -15.75 -13.40 20.12
C MET A 538 -16.48 -12.11 20.53
N ASP A 539 -15.84 -10.95 20.35
CA ASP A 539 -16.45 -9.67 20.66
C ASP A 539 -17.66 -9.40 19.76
N ALA A 540 -17.53 -9.68 18.45
CA ALA A 540 -18.64 -9.54 17.50
C ALA A 540 -19.87 -10.38 17.88
N ASP A 541 -19.68 -11.57 18.45
CA ASP A 541 -20.78 -12.45 18.89
C ASP A 541 -21.58 -11.87 20.08
N THR A 542 -20.99 -10.94 20.83
CA THR A 542 -21.60 -10.30 22.00
C THR A 542 -22.23 -8.94 21.69
N VAL A 543 -21.79 -8.27 20.63
CA VAL A 543 -22.25 -6.92 20.27
C VAL A 543 -23.63 -6.99 19.62
N LYS A 544 -24.58 -6.20 20.15
CA LYS A 544 -25.89 -6.03 19.52
C LYS A 544 -25.78 -5.08 18.33
N ALA A 545 -26.37 -5.47 17.21
CA ALA A 545 -26.46 -4.62 16.03
C ALA A 545 -27.22 -3.31 16.37
N ILE A 546 -26.66 -2.20 15.91
CA ILE A 546 -27.33 -0.90 15.98
C ILE A 546 -28.02 -0.68 14.62
N MET A 547 -29.34 -0.51 14.61
CA MET A 547 -30.05 -0.17 13.38
C MET A 547 -29.59 1.19 12.89
N VAL A 548 -28.98 1.24 11.69
CA VAL A 548 -28.72 2.50 11.00
C VAL A 548 -30.04 3.00 10.41
N THR A 549 -30.57 4.06 10.95
CA THR A 549 -31.66 4.80 10.31
C THR A 549 -31.08 5.45 9.05
N LYS A 550 -31.45 4.92 7.89
CA LYS A 550 -31.12 5.53 6.59
C LYS A 550 -31.86 6.86 6.45
N GLU A 551 -31.34 7.92 7.04
CA GLU A 551 -31.70 9.25 6.55
C GLU A 551 -30.92 9.52 5.28
N PRO A 552 -31.58 9.94 4.18
CA PRO A 552 -30.89 10.28 2.95
C PRO A 552 -30.05 11.53 3.18
N VAL A 553 -28.75 11.36 3.38
CA VAL A 553 -27.81 12.49 3.40
C VAL A 553 -27.79 13.10 2.02
N LYS A 554 -28.39 14.28 1.86
CA LYS A 554 -28.20 15.12 0.69
C LYS A 554 -26.76 15.62 0.69
N VAL A 555 -25.86 14.82 0.14
CA VAL A 555 -24.51 15.26 -0.15
C VAL A 555 -24.60 16.13 -1.42
N ASN A 556 -24.67 17.43 -1.24
CA ASN A 556 -24.58 18.34 -2.38
C ASN A 556 -23.26 18.10 -3.12
N PRO A 557 -23.28 17.98 -4.45
CA PRO A 557 -22.04 17.95 -5.22
C PRO A 557 -21.24 19.22 -4.92
N PRO A 558 -19.91 19.16 -4.90
CA PRO A 558 -19.09 20.34 -4.66
C PRO A 558 -19.45 21.45 -5.63
N ALA A 559 -19.63 22.66 -5.10
CA ALA A 559 -19.97 23.83 -5.90
C ALA A 559 -18.97 23.98 -7.05
N LYS A 560 -19.48 24.25 -8.26
CA LYS A 560 -18.65 24.55 -9.43
C LYS A 560 -17.67 25.67 -9.06
N GLN A 561 -16.39 25.35 -8.96
CA GLN A 561 -15.36 26.37 -8.84
C GLN A 561 -15.32 27.14 -10.15
N SER A 562 -15.78 28.38 -10.15
CA SER A 562 -15.69 29.27 -11.30
C SER A 562 -14.20 29.53 -11.59
N SER A 563 -13.71 28.97 -12.67
CA SER A 563 -12.42 29.31 -13.26
C SER A 563 -12.53 30.68 -13.94
N SER A 564 -12.47 31.76 -13.18
CA SER A 564 -12.24 33.09 -13.74
C SER A 564 -10.71 33.33 -13.81
N VAL A 565 -10.04 32.65 -14.72
CA VAL A 565 -8.78 33.15 -15.26
C VAL A 565 -9.14 34.00 -16.49
N THR A 566 -9.40 35.27 -16.27
CA THR A 566 -9.45 36.26 -17.34
C THR A 566 -8.07 36.38 -17.96
N SER A 567 -7.94 35.78 -19.14
CA SER A 567 -6.83 36.10 -20.04
C SER A 567 -7.00 37.56 -20.51
N LYS A 568 -6.30 38.49 -19.87
CA LYS A 568 -5.98 39.79 -20.46
C LYS A 568 -4.50 39.80 -20.78
N ASN A 569 -4.18 39.44 -22.00
CA ASN A 569 -3.02 39.98 -22.69
C ASN A 569 -3.36 40.09 -24.18
N LYS A 570 -3.83 41.27 -24.57
CA LYS A 570 -3.60 41.89 -25.87
C LYS A 570 -2.81 43.18 -25.59
N LEU A 571 -1.60 43.18 -26.02
CA LEU A 571 -0.70 44.18 -26.61
C LEU A 571 0.73 43.91 -26.24
#